data_437a726ce2c1b9cc87ee248df6b33c73
#
_entry.id   437a726ce2c1b9cc87ee248df6b33c73
#
_cell.length_a   1.000
_cell.length_b   1.000
_cell.length_c   1.000
_cell.angle_alpha   90.00
_cell.angle_beta   90.00
_cell.angle_gamma   90.00
#
_symmetry.space_group_name_H-M   'P 1'
#
loop_
_entity.id
_entity.type
_entity.pdbx_description
1 polymer ?
#
loop_
_entity_poly.entity_id
_entity_poly.type
_entity_poly.pdbx_seq_one_letter_code
_entity_poly.pdbx_strand_id
1 'polypeptide(L)'
;MTREKLQEIINEFSDNSSLNYLSANSGANTSAEDANVNNYAKNNLQNKGANPEMFKQENFGIHEGMRFFGRPIFSIASADNPGFLDIKRPEVVGEHHFLPHDWMSDAKSVISVFLPYSRSTVDANKTDDAVPAIEWLYTRVDGQRFLLALGAMIRDVLIADGCKAVTPYTEDKFIMQVSTSPAPGTEHVPPYSTNWSERHVGYVTGLGTFGLSTNFISKAGCAGRLISIVTDWDVEPDERDYDDWLGYCNRCGSCILRCQAKAHYSDKPLKDHARCSAYMGKVCQPFQPRYGCGKCQSGIPCEYTPMRAK
;
A
#
# COMPACT_ATOMS: atom_id res chain seq x y z
N MET A 1 -0.42 -24.94 7.19
CA MET A 1 0.25 -24.00 6.22
C MET A 1 1.74 -23.93 6.53
N THR A 2 2.64 -23.85 5.52
CA THR A 2 4.03 -23.43 5.70
C THR A 2 4.25 -22.09 4.99
N ARG A 3 5.34 -21.42 5.36
CA ARG A 3 5.72 -20.12 4.74
C ARG A 3 5.97 -20.25 3.23
N GLU A 4 6.70 -21.30 2.83
CA GLU A 4 7.04 -21.58 1.44
C GLU A 4 5.77 -21.84 0.63
N LYS A 5 4.85 -22.64 1.20
CA LYS A 5 3.57 -22.94 0.56
C LYS A 5 2.72 -21.69 0.37
N LEU A 6 2.68 -20.80 1.37
CA LEU A 6 1.99 -19.53 1.25
C LEU A 6 2.60 -18.64 0.13
N GLN A 7 3.95 -18.60 0.04
CA GLN A 7 4.62 -17.84 -1.02
C GLN A 7 4.33 -18.41 -2.42
N GLU A 8 4.27 -19.74 -2.57
CA GLU A 8 3.89 -20.40 -3.82
C GLU A 8 2.49 -19.99 -4.25
N ILE A 9 1.52 -20.07 -3.33
CA ILE A 9 0.12 -19.71 -3.58
C ILE A 9 0.00 -18.21 -3.97
N ILE A 10 0.70 -17.34 -3.26
CA ILE A 10 0.72 -15.89 -3.56
C ILE A 10 1.28 -15.64 -4.97
N ASN A 11 2.38 -16.33 -5.33
CA ASN A 11 2.98 -16.19 -6.65
C ASN A 11 2.05 -16.69 -7.76
N GLU A 12 1.45 -17.86 -7.57
CA GLU A 12 0.50 -18.47 -8.52
C GLU A 12 -0.72 -17.57 -8.73
N PHE A 13 -1.30 -17.05 -7.65
CA PHE A 13 -2.41 -16.10 -7.74
C PHE A 13 -2.00 -14.82 -8.47
N SER A 14 -0.81 -14.27 -8.16
CA SER A 14 -0.33 -13.04 -8.79
C SER A 14 -0.06 -13.22 -10.30
N ASP A 15 0.40 -14.39 -10.71
CA ASP A 15 0.70 -14.66 -12.12
C ASP A 15 -0.54 -15.00 -12.96
N ASN A 16 -1.57 -15.62 -12.35
CA ASN A 16 -2.73 -16.15 -13.06
C ASN A 16 -4.01 -15.32 -12.91
N SER A 17 -4.12 -14.44 -11.91
CA SER A 17 -5.33 -13.64 -11.69
C SER A 17 -5.53 -12.60 -12.77
N SER A 18 -6.68 -12.63 -13.43
CA SER A 18 -7.09 -11.61 -14.41
C SER A 18 -7.21 -10.21 -13.79
N LEU A 19 -7.42 -10.11 -12.47
CA LEU A 19 -7.48 -8.84 -11.74
C LEU A 19 -6.12 -8.12 -11.69
N ASN A 20 -5.01 -8.82 -11.96
CA ASN A 20 -3.68 -8.20 -12.07
C ASN A 20 -3.41 -7.56 -13.43
N TYR A 21 -4.43 -7.51 -14.30
CA TYR A 21 -4.32 -6.96 -15.64
C TYR A 21 -5.45 -5.95 -15.92
N LEU A 22 -5.10 -4.89 -16.63
CA LEU A 22 -6.08 -3.91 -17.09
C LEU A 22 -6.96 -4.53 -18.16
N SER A 23 -8.27 -4.55 -17.96
CA SER A 23 -9.21 -5.09 -18.93
C SER A 23 -10.54 -4.35 -18.93
N ALA A 24 -11.09 -4.08 -20.10
CA ALA A 24 -12.42 -3.52 -20.29
C ALA A 24 -13.52 -4.41 -19.70
N ASN A 25 -13.27 -5.72 -19.59
CA ASN A 25 -14.21 -6.69 -19.01
C ASN A 25 -14.09 -6.82 -17.49
N SER A 26 -13.12 -6.18 -16.85
CA SER A 26 -12.90 -6.28 -15.40
C SER A 26 -14.04 -5.67 -14.56
N GLY A 27 -15.01 -4.98 -15.19
CA GLY A 27 -16.22 -4.47 -14.53
C GLY A 27 -17.44 -5.39 -14.56
N ALA A 28 -17.41 -6.49 -15.34
CA ALA A 28 -18.63 -7.27 -15.68
C ALA A 28 -18.75 -8.62 -14.95
N ASN A 29 -17.69 -9.14 -14.31
CA ASN A 29 -17.75 -10.44 -13.63
C ASN A 29 -17.96 -10.27 -12.13
N THR A 30 -19.18 -10.54 -11.68
CA THR A 30 -19.57 -10.65 -10.27
C THR A 30 -19.22 -12.04 -9.75
N SER A 31 -17.95 -12.31 -9.48
CA SER A 31 -17.52 -13.46 -8.70
C SER A 31 -17.59 -13.15 -7.19
N ALA A 32 -17.50 -14.17 -6.34
CA ALA A 32 -17.39 -13.97 -4.87
C ALA A 32 -16.22 -13.07 -4.47
N GLU A 33 -15.16 -13.01 -5.30
CA GLU A 33 -14.03 -12.07 -5.17
C GLU A 33 -14.49 -10.61 -5.32
N ASP A 34 -15.46 -10.32 -6.19
CA ASP A 34 -16.01 -8.98 -6.38
C ASP A 34 -16.93 -8.53 -5.24
N ALA A 35 -17.53 -9.43 -4.45
CA ALA A 35 -18.41 -9.07 -3.34
C ALA A 35 -17.65 -8.32 -2.22
N ASN A 36 -16.43 -8.76 -1.88
CA ASN A 36 -15.57 -8.07 -0.90
C ASN A 36 -15.06 -6.74 -1.44
N VAL A 37 -14.71 -6.68 -2.73
CA VAL A 37 -14.32 -5.44 -3.42
C VAL A 37 -15.49 -4.45 -3.46
N ASN A 38 -16.72 -4.92 -3.71
CA ASN A 38 -17.90 -4.09 -3.75
C ASN A 38 -18.31 -3.51 -2.39
N ASN A 39 -18.11 -4.25 -1.29
CA ASN A 39 -18.34 -3.72 0.06
C ASN A 39 -17.31 -2.64 0.41
N TYR A 40 -16.03 -2.85 0.09
CA TYR A 40 -15.01 -1.81 0.22
C TYR A 40 -15.34 -0.59 -0.63
N ALA A 41 -15.74 -0.78 -1.89
CA ALA A 41 -16.13 0.30 -2.78
C ALA A 41 -17.32 1.09 -2.23
N LYS A 42 -18.36 0.42 -1.72
CA LYS A 42 -19.52 1.09 -1.09
C LYS A 42 -19.12 1.93 0.12
N ASN A 43 -18.25 1.42 1.00
CA ASN A 43 -17.92 2.09 2.26
C ASN A 43 -16.86 3.19 2.09
N ASN A 44 -15.93 3.07 1.13
CA ASN A 44 -14.81 4.00 0.99
C ASN A 44 -14.91 4.92 -0.23
N LEU A 45 -15.60 4.52 -1.31
CA LEU A 45 -15.79 5.37 -2.48
C LEU A 45 -16.89 6.42 -2.24
N GLN A 46 -17.92 6.11 -1.46
CA GLN A 46 -18.95 7.09 -1.08
C GLN A 46 -18.35 8.25 -0.26
N ASN A 47 -17.36 7.97 0.59
CA ASN A 47 -16.67 9.01 1.38
C ASN A 47 -15.69 9.88 0.56
N LYS A 48 -15.37 9.53 -0.70
CA LYS A 48 -14.46 10.28 -1.58
C LYS A 48 -15.10 10.78 -2.87
N GLY A 49 -16.42 10.71 -3.00
CA GLY A 49 -17.13 11.16 -4.21
C GLY A 49 -16.82 10.32 -5.47
N ALA A 50 -16.25 9.12 -5.30
CA ALA A 50 -16.01 8.22 -6.42
C ALA A 50 -17.30 7.46 -6.76
N ASN A 51 -17.86 7.74 -7.94
CA ASN A 51 -19.04 7.08 -8.44
C ASN A 51 -18.67 5.69 -8.99
N PRO A 52 -19.35 4.59 -8.60
CA PRO A 52 -19.15 3.26 -9.21
C PRO A 52 -19.31 3.23 -10.74
N GLU A 53 -20.09 4.16 -11.30
CA GLU A 53 -20.22 4.33 -12.75
C GLU A 53 -18.90 4.72 -13.45
N MET A 54 -17.93 5.19 -12.70
CA MET A 54 -16.61 5.61 -13.20
C MET A 54 -15.75 4.44 -13.71
N PHE A 55 -16.13 3.22 -13.39
CA PHE A 55 -15.46 2.00 -13.86
C PHE A 55 -16.24 1.29 -14.99
N LYS A 56 -17.26 1.95 -15.58
CA LYS A 56 -17.95 1.40 -16.74
C LYS A 56 -17.04 1.40 -17.96
N GLN A 57 -17.04 0.24 -18.63
CA GLN A 57 -16.45 -0.07 -19.93
C GLN A 57 -15.71 1.09 -20.61
N GLU A 58 -14.43 1.23 -20.32
CA GLU A 58 -13.54 2.08 -21.10
C GLU A 58 -12.81 1.23 -22.14
N ASN A 59 -12.59 1.79 -23.30
CA ASN A 59 -11.66 1.24 -24.26
C ASN A 59 -10.25 1.68 -23.84
N PHE A 60 -9.49 0.77 -23.25
CA PHE A 60 -8.12 1.06 -22.81
C PHE A 60 -7.09 1.10 -23.94
N GLY A 61 -7.50 0.76 -25.19
CA GLY A 61 -6.63 0.82 -26.36
C GLY A 61 -5.34 0.02 -26.17
N ILE A 62 -4.20 0.68 -26.37
CA ILE A 62 -2.87 0.05 -26.26
C ILE A 62 -2.50 -0.42 -24.85
N HIS A 63 -3.24 0.00 -23.81
CA HIS A 63 -3.01 -0.39 -22.42
C HIS A 63 -3.80 -1.64 -22.01
N GLU A 64 -4.71 -2.13 -22.85
CA GLU A 64 -5.43 -3.37 -22.58
C GLU A 64 -4.45 -4.53 -22.33
N GLY A 65 -4.66 -5.30 -21.28
CA GLY A 65 -3.76 -6.37 -20.86
C GLY A 65 -2.49 -5.92 -20.14
N MET A 66 -2.38 -4.63 -19.78
CA MET A 66 -1.26 -4.14 -18.98
C MET A 66 -1.27 -4.77 -17.58
N ARG A 67 -0.15 -5.37 -17.17
CA ARG A 67 0.02 -5.94 -15.82
C ARG A 67 0.25 -4.83 -14.80
N PHE A 68 -0.48 -4.86 -13.69
CA PHE A 68 -0.37 -3.87 -12.61
C PHE A 68 0.83 -4.13 -11.69
N PHE A 69 0.97 -5.35 -11.19
CA PHE A 69 1.93 -5.69 -10.14
C PHE A 69 2.84 -6.84 -10.55
N GLY A 70 4.09 -6.77 -10.10
CA GLY A 70 5.02 -7.88 -10.09
C GLY A 70 4.66 -8.91 -8.99
N ARG A 71 5.56 -9.87 -8.76
CA ARG A 71 5.37 -10.86 -7.70
C ARG A 71 5.44 -10.21 -6.32
N PRO A 72 4.44 -10.45 -5.46
CA PRO A 72 4.43 -9.93 -4.10
C PRO A 72 5.51 -10.57 -3.24
N ILE A 73 5.98 -9.82 -2.26
CA ILE A 73 6.79 -10.30 -1.14
C ILE A 73 6.05 -10.06 0.16
N PHE A 74 6.29 -10.90 1.16
CA PHE A 74 5.68 -10.71 2.48
C PHE A 74 6.68 -10.92 3.61
N SER A 75 6.29 -10.45 4.79
CA SER A 75 6.99 -10.68 6.04
C SER A 75 6.00 -10.85 7.18
N ILE A 76 6.41 -11.56 8.23
CA ILE A 76 5.55 -11.96 9.35
C ILE A 76 6.15 -11.45 10.66
N ALA A 77 5.32 -10.88 11.53
CA ALA A 77 5.68 -10.60 12.92
C ALA A 77 4.72 -11.30 13.88
N SER A 78 5.17 -11.56 15.10
CA SER A 78 4.26 -11.88 16.20
C SER A 78 3.26 -10.76 16.41
N ALA A 79 1.99 -11.10 16.69
CA ALA A 79 0.96 -10.12 17.04
C ALA A 79 1.31 -9.36 18.35
N ASP A 80 2.16 -9.94 19.19
CA ASP A 80 2.67 -9.35 20.45
C ASP A 80 3.95 -8.52 20.26
N ASN A 81 4.40 -8.29 19.01
CA ASN A 81 5.60 -7.49 18.77
C ASN A 81 5.41 -6.08 19.33
N PRO A 82 6.31 -5.62 20.22
CA PRO A 82 6.17 -4.31 20.89
C PRO A 82 6.15 -3.13 19.91
N GLY A 83 6.67 -3.30 18.69
CA GLY A 83 6.60 -2.28 17.65
C GLY A 83 5.18 -1.87 17.27
N PHE A 84 4.16 -2.72 17.49
CA PHE A 84 2.77 -2.32 17.30
C PHE A 84 2.31 -1.27 18.33
N LEU A 85 2.83 -1.32 19.57
CA LEU A 85 2.57 -0.27 20.56
C LEU A 85 3.25 1.04 20.17
N ASP A 86 4.45 0.99 19.60
CA ASP A 86 5.14 2.20 19.12
C ASP A 86 4.37 2.94 18.04
N ILE A 87 3.58 2.25 17.21
CA ILE A 87 2.73 2.91 16.21
C ILE A 87 1.69 3.83 16.86
N LYS A 88 1.21 3.52 18.06
CA LYS A 88 0.21 4.32 18.80
C LYS A 88 0.78 5.62 19.36
N ARG A 89 2.10 5.81 19.35
CA ARG A 89 2.71 7.05 19.84
C ARG A 89 2.27 8.24 18.97
N PRO A 90 1.97 9.42 19.57
CA PRO A 90 1.46 10.59 18.85
C PRO A 90 2.37 11.07 17.72
N GLU A 91 3.69 10.89 17.86
CA GLU A 91 4.68 11.26 16.84
C GLU A 91 4.81 10.24 15.70
N VAL A 92 4.15 9.09 15.78
CA VAL A 92 4.14 8.05 14.74
C VAL A 92 2.81 8.07 13.98
N VAL A 93 1.77 7.43 14.49
CA VAL A 93 0.41 7.47 13.93
C VAL A 93 -0.58 8.05 14.92
N GLY A 94 -0.51 7.65 16.19
CA GLY A 94 -1.36 8.13 17.25
C GLY A 94 -2.18 7.03 17.93
N GLU A 95 -2.81 7.38 19.04
CA GLU A 95 -3.55 6.45 19.92
C GLU A 95 -4.72 5.73 19.23
N HIS A 96 -5.27 6.32 18.17
CA HIS A 96 -6.35 5.73 17.38
C HIS A 96 -5.93 4.51 16.55
N HIS A 97 -4.63 4.22 16.44
CA HIS A 97 -4.14 3.02 15.75
C HIS A 97 -4.51 1.78 16.54
N PHE A 98 -5.11 0.79 15.89
CA PHE A 98 -5.47 -0.48 16.50
C PHE A 98 -4.25 -1.39 16.61
N LEU A 99 -4.26 -2.23 17.66
CA LEU A 99 -3.31 -3.34 17.80
C LEU A 99 -3.83 -4.57 17.04
N PRO A 100 -2.99 -5.58 16.77
CA PRO A 100 -3.45 -6.83 16.15
C PRO A 100 -4.62 -7.47 16.92
N HIS A 101 -4.58 -7.44 18.25
CA HIS A 101 -5.63 -8.00 19.10
C HIS A 101 -6.95 -7.21 19.08
N ASP A 102 -6.95 -5.94 18.65
CA ASP A 102 -8.19 -5.19 18.42
C ASP A 102 -8.91 -5.68 17.16
N TRP A 103 -8.20 -6.30 16.21
CA TRP A 103 -8.78 -6.95 15.03
C TRP A 103 -9.23 -8.37 15.31
N MET A 104 -8.44 -9.13 16.04
CA MET A 104 -8.72 -10.52 16.42
C MET A 104 -8.06 -10.81 17.77
N SER A 105 -8.89 -11.10 18.80
CA SER A 105 -8.43 -11.22 20.19
C SER A 105 -7.40 -12.33 20.42
N ASP A 106 -7.44 -13.38 19.62
CA ASP A 106 -6.54 -14.54 19.65
C ASP A 106 -5.48 -14.51 18.54
N ALA A 107 -5.18 -13.32 18.01
CA ALA A 107 -4.14 -13.13 17.01
C ALA A 107 -2.77 -13.61 17.52
N LYS A 108 -2.04 -14.35 16.69
CA LYS A 108 -0.65 -14.78 16.95
C LYS A 108 0.34 -14.13 15.98
N SER A 109 -0.09 -13.89 14.74
CA SER A 109 0.77 -13.36 13.70
C SER A 109 0.11 -12.26 12.88
N VAL A 110 0.95 -11.37 12.37
CA VAL A 110 0.59 -10.36 11.38
C VAL A 110 1.45 -10.57 10.14
N ILE A 111 0.79 -10.79 9.01
CA ILE A 111 1.43 -10.95 7.69
C ILE A 111 1.29 -9.62 6.95
N SER A 112 2.39 -8.96 6.60
CA SER A 112 2.37 -7.79 5.73
C SER A 112 2.90 -8.13 4.36
N VAL A 113 2.18 -7.74 3.33
CA VAL A 113 2.47 -8.05 1.93
C VAL A 113 2.75 -6.77 1.16
N PHE A 114 3.85 -6.72 0.42
CA PHE A 114 4.18 -5.65 -0.50
C PHE A 114 4.01 -6.13 -1.94
N LEU A 115 3.21 -5.38 -2.70
CA LEU A 115 2.98 -5.59 -4.12
C LEU A 115 3.80 -4.55 -4.90
N PRO A 116 4.94 -4.91 -5.48
CA PRO A 116 5.70 -4.00 -6.32
C PRO A 116 4.92 -3.71 -7.61
N TYR A 117 4.88 -2.47 -8.03
CA TYR A 117 4.35 -2.12 -9.36
C TYR A 117 5.15 -2.82 -10.46
N SER A 118 4.50 -3.15 -11.57
CA SER A 118 5.19 -3.71 -12.73
C SER A 118 6.27 -2.73 -13.22
N ARG A 119 7.35 -3.27 -13.80
CA ARG A 119 8.42 -2.42 -14.35
C ARG A 119 7.89 -1.46 -15.41
N SER A 120 6.99 -1.91 -16.28
CA SER A 120 6.36 -1.06 -17.29
C SER A 120 5.63 0.13 -16.69
N THR A 121 4.89 -0.06 -15.58
CA THR A 121 4.21 1.03 -14.85
C THR A 121 5.21 2.04 -14.30
N VAL A 122 6.28 1.57 -13.64
CA VAL A 122 7.28 2.46 -13.02
C VAL A 122 8.09 3.19 -14.09
N ASP A 123 8.49 2.49 -15.15
CA ASP A 123 9.28 3.07 -16.25
C ASP A 123 8.48 4.11 -17.04
N ALA A 124 7.20 3.86 -17.32
CA ALA A 124 6.31 4.85 -17.91
C ALA A 124 6.24 6.14 -17.08
N ASN A 125 6.18 6.03 -15.74
CA ASN A 125 6.11 7.19 -14.86
C ASN A 125 7.42 7.99 -14.72
N LYS A 126 8.49 7.59 -15.39
CA LYS A 126 9.76 8.34 -15.46
C LYS A 126 9.81 9.32 -16.63
N THR A 127 9.01 9.10 -17.67
CA THR A 127 9.14 9.78 -18.97
C THR A 127 8.84 11.27 -18.93
N ASP A 128 7.96 11.68 -18.02
CA ASP A 128 7.60 13.07 -17.76
C ASP A 128 7.90 13.40 -16.30
N ASP A 129 8.45 14.59 -16.02
CA ASP A 129 8.78 15.00 -14.66
C ASP A 129 7.60 15.63 -13.92
N ALA A 130 6.65 16.19 -14.65
CA ALA A 130 5.52 16.93 -14.06
C ALA A 130 4.25 16.08 -13.97
N VAL A 131 3.86 15.41 -15.07
CA VAL A 131 2.58 14.71 -15.16
C VAL A 131 2.76 13.20 -14.91
N PRO A 132 1.89 12.58 -14.12
CA PRO A 132 1.94 11.13 -13.95
C PRO A 132 1.57 10.41 -15.26
N ALA A 133 2.24 9.28 -15.52
CA ALA A 133 1.86 8.41 -16.63
C ALA A 133 0.48 7.75 -16.36
N ILE A 134 -0.26 7.50 -17.43
CA ILE A 134 -1.58 6.87 -17.31
C ILE A 134 -1.47 5.45 -16.76
N GLU A 135 -0.39 4.71 -17.07
CA GLU A 135 -0.09 3.38 -16.55
C GLU A 135 0.05 3.38 -15.02
N TRP A 136 0.66 4.44 -14.48
CA TRP A 136 0.74 4.63 -13.03
C TRP A 136 -0.62 4.84 -12.41
N LEU A 137 -1.48 5.61 -13.06
CA LEU A 137 -2.83 5.90 -12.60
C LEU A 137 -3.71 4.64 -12.66
N TYR A 138 -3.64 3.86 -13.74
CA TYR A 138 -4.31 2.56 -13.84
C TYR A 138 -3.86 1.61 -12.73
N THR A 139 -2.55 1.43 -12.56
CA THR A 139 -2.04 0.52 -11.52
C THR A 139 -2.47 0.97 -10.11
N ARG A 140 -2.48 2.29 -9.85
CA ARG A 140 -2.86 2.81 -8.54
C ARG A 140 -4.35 2.64 -8.25
N VAL A 141 -5.22 2.88 -9.23
CA VAL A 141 -6.67 2.95 -9.02
C VAL A 141 -7.33 1.65 -9.43
N ASP A 142 -7.15 1.19 -10.66
CA ASP A 142 -7.79 -0.03 -11.15
C ASP A 142 -7.14 -1.28 -10.54
N GLY A 143 -5.83 -1.26 -10.32
CA GLY A 143 -5.09 -2.31 -9.59
C GLY A 143 -5.47 -2.47 -8.11
N GLN A 144 -6.28 -1.55 -7.53
CA GLN A 144 -6.79 -1.70 -6.16
C GLN A 144 -7.60 -2.99 -6.00
N ARG A 145 -8.32 -3.41 -7.02
CA ARG A 145 -9.12 -4.65 -7.00
C ARG A 145 -8.24 -5.88 -6.80
N PHE A 146 -7.11 -5.95 -7.50
CA PHE A 146 -6.16 -7.04 -7.32
C PHE A 146 -5.56 -7.03 -5.89
N LEU A 147 -5.21 -5.86 -5.36
CA LEU A 147 -4.71 -5.74 -3.98
C LEU A 147 -5.68 -6.35 -2.96
N LEU A 148 -6.98 -6.03 -3.10
CA LEU A 148 -8.01 -6.53 -2.20
C LEU A 148 -8.26 -8.02 -2.38
N ALA A 149 -8.29 -8.49 -3.62
CA ALA A 149 -8.45 -9.90 -3.95
C ALA A 149 -7.28 -10.75 -3.42
N LEU A 150 -6.05 -10.24 -3.49
CA LEU A 150 -4.89 -10.90 -2.91
C LEU A 150 -5.01 -11.01 -1.38
N GLY A 151 -5.40 -9.94 -0.69
CA GLY A 151 -5.64 -9.98 0.76
C GLY A 151 -6.72 -10.97 1.15
N ALA A 152 -7.83 -11.00 0.41
CA ALA A 152 -8.92 -11.95 0.61
C ALA A 152 -8.45 -13.40 0.35
N MET A 153 -7.73 -13.64 -0.74
CA MET A 153 -7.19 -14.96 -1.07
C MET A 153 -6.27 -15.49 0.04
N ILE A 154 -5.34 -14.68 0.55
CA ILE A 154 -4.45 -15.09 1.65
C ILE A 154 -5.27 -15.43 2.90
N ARG A 155 -6.22 -14.58 3.27
CA ARG A 155 -7.13 -14.83 4.39
C ARG A 155 -7.86 -16.16 4.23
N ASP A 156 -8.46 -16.39 3.08
CA ASP A 156 -9.32 -17.56 2.82
C ASP A 156 -8.50 -18.86 2.76
N VAL A 157 -7.27 -18.81 2.28
CA VAL A 157 -6.32 -19.95 2.31
C VAL A 157 -5.93 -20.30 3.73
N LEU A 158 -5.69 -19.33 4.61
CA LEU A 158 -5.41 -19.56 6.03
C LEU A 158 -6.63 -20.16 6.73
N ILE A 159 -7.83 -19.67 6.43
CA ILE A 159 -9.09 -20.20 6.98
C ILE A 159 -9.30 -21.66 6.52
N ALA A 160 -9.04 -21.95 5.26
CA ALA A 160 -9.14 -23.32 4.72
C ALA A 160 -8.13 -24.28 5.37
N ASP A 161 -7.00 -23.77 5.84
CA ASP A 161 -5.98 -24.52 6.58
C ASP A 161 -6.27 -24.62 8.10
N GLY A 162 -7.45 -24.17 8.54
CA GLY A 162 -7.94 -24.28 9.92
C GLY A 162 -7.58 -23.11 10.84
N CYS A 163 -6.98 -22.04 10.32
CA CYS A 163 -6.71 -20.82 11.07
C CYS A 163 -7.91 -19.86 11.03
N LYS A 164 -7.92 -18.88 11.93
CA LYS A 164 -8.72 -17.67 11.79
C LYS A 164 -7.84 -16.60 11.13
N ALA A 165 -8.44 -15.77 10.30
CA ALA A 165 -7.73 -14.65 9.67
C ALA A 165 -8.68 -13.51 9.32
N VAL A 166 -8.20 -12.29 9.43
CA VAL A 166 -8.91 -11.08 9.02
C VAL A 166 -7.97 -10.18 8.21
N THR A 167 -8.54 -9.44 7.26
CA THR A 167 -7.83 -8.41 6.50
C THR A 167 -8.30 -7.05 7.01
N PRO A 168 -7.55 -6.36 7.91
CA PRO A 168 -7.99 -5.13 8.56
C PRO A 168 -8.56 -4.08 7.60
N TYR A 169 -7.94 -3.94 6.46
CA TYR A 169 -8.31 -2.96 5.44
C TYR A 169 -9.73 -3.14 4.87
N THR A 170 -10.31 -4.35 4.95
CA THR A 170 -11.64 -4.68 4.43
C THR A 170 -12.72 -4.82 5.51
N GLU A 171 -12.33 -4.73 6.79
CA GLU A 171 -13.25 -4.84 7.91
C GLU A 171 -14.08 -3.56 8.09
N ASP A 172 -15.33 -3.69 8.55
CA ASP A 172 -16.23 -2.56 8.77
C ASP A 172 -15.69 -1.56 9.80
N LYS A 173 -14.89 -2.02 10.76
CA LYS A 173 -14.24 -1.17 11.78
C LYS A 173 -12.97 -0.48 11.28
N PHE A 174 -12.56 -0.69 10.01
CA PHE A 174 -11.46 0.08 9.42
C PHE A 174 -11.90 1.51 9.15
N ILE A 175 -11.18 2.46 9.73
CA ILE A 175 -11.49 3.88 9.62
C ILE A 175 -10.33 4.62 8.94
N MET A 176 -10.64 5.36 7.89
CA MET A 176 -9.76 6.37 7.33
C MET A 176 -10.20 7.74 7.86
N GLN A 177 -9.32 8.36 8.62
CA GLN A 177 -9.56 9.69 9.17
C GLN A 177 -8.91 10.75 8.28
N VAL A 178 -9.63 11.83 8.06
CA VAL A 178 -9.08 13.08 7.50
C VAL A 178 -8.97 14.05 8.66
N SER A 179 -7.75 14.37 9.08
CA SER A 179 -7.53 15.34 10.15
C SER A 179 -7.45 16.75 9.56
N THR A 180 -8.11 17.69 10.21
CA THR A 180 -8.01 19.13 9.92
C THR A 180 -7.16 19.88 10.95
N SER A 181 -6.67 19.16 11.96
CA SER A 181 -5.91 19.72 13.08
C SER A 181 -4.52 19.10 13.17
N PRO A 182 -3.50 19.80 13.66
CA PRO A 182 -2.19 19.26 13.93
C PRO A 182 -2.26 18.07 14.90
N ALA A 183 -1.37 17.09 14.71
CA ALA A 183 -1.17 16.04 15.69
C ALA A 183 -0.71 16.65 17.02
N PRO A 184 -1.15 16.11 18.18
CA PRO A 184 -0.76 16.62 19.49
C PRO A 184 0.75 16.79 19.61
N GLY A 185 1.20 18.00 20.01
CA GLY A 185 2.62 18.31 20.19
C GLY A 185 3.40 18.56 18.90
N THR A 186 2.74 18.67 17.75
CA THR A 186 3.37 18.96 16.46
C THR A 186 2.63 20.11 15.74
N GLU A 187 3.33 20.82 14.84
CA GLU A 187 2.68 21.73 13.88
C GLU A 187 2.16 20.99 12.64
N HIS A 188 2.38 19.69 12.58
CA HIS A 188 2.05 18.87 11.43
C HIS A 188 0.62 18.36 11.50
N VAL A 189 -0.16 18.68 10.47
CA VAL A 189 -1.48 18.12 10.25
C VAL A 189 -1.34 16.90 9.34
N PRO A 190 -1.45 15.65 9.85
CA PRO A 190 -1.57 14.51 8.97
C PRO A 190 -2.96 14.54 8.33
N PRO A 191 -3.10 14.93 7.04
CA PRO A 191 -4.41 15.01 6.41
C PRO A 191 -5.08 13.66 6.22
N TYR A 192 -4.29 12.59 6.33
CA TYR A 192 -4.76 11.22 6.23
C TYR A 192 -4.14 10.38 7.34
N SER A 193 -4.97 9.81 8.16
CA SER A 193 -4.61 8.78 9.13
C SER A 193 -5.59 7.63 9.04
N THR A 194 -5.17 6.45 9.48
CA THR A 194 -6.03 5.27 9.54
C THR A 194 -5.84 4.61 10.91
N ASN A 195 -6.87 3.91 11.38
CA ASN A 195 -6.71 3.08 12.57
C ASN A 195 -5.90 1.80 12.31
N TRP A 196 -5.39 1.60 11.08
CA TRP A 196 -4.44 0.56 10.72
C TRP A 196 -3.54 1.04 9.58
N SER A 197 -2.31 1.40 9.91
CA SER A 197 -1.35 1.96 8.95
C SER A 197 -0.47 0.88 8.34
N GLU A 198 -0.82 0.42 7.13
CA GLU A 198 -0.11 -0.64 6.42
C GLU A 198 1.41 -0.44 6.32
N ARG A 199 1.89 0.81 6.19
CA ARG A 199 3.33 1.10 6.12
C ARG A 199 4.04 0.84 7.43
N HIS A 200 3.43 1.24 8.56
CA HIS A 200 4.00 1.01 9.88
C HIS A 200 3.91 -0.46 10.29
N VAL A 201 2.82 -1.11 9.92
CA VAL A 201 2.68 -2.57 10.04
C VAL A 201 3.79 -3.28 9.26
N GLY A 202 4.03 -2.88 8.00
CA GLY A 202 5.13 -3.41 7.18
C GLY A 202 6.51 -3.19 7.80
N TYR A 203 6.73 -2.06 8.50
CA TYR A 203 7.95 -1.83 9.26
C TYR A 203 8.09 -2.79 10.45
N VAL A 204 7.02 -2.99 11.21
CA VAL A 204 7.05 -3.89 12.38
C VAL A 204 7.27 -5.33 11.96
N THR A 205 6.68 -5.77 10.83
CA THR A 205 6.84 -7.15 10.34
C THR A 205 8.21 -7.43 9.72
N GLY A 206 9.09 -6.44 9.53
CA GLY A 206 10.38 -6.67 8.89
C GLY A 206 10.36 -6.57 7.37
N LEU A 207 9.24 -6.14 6.78
CA LEU A 207 9.07 -6.06 5.33
C LEU A 207 9.87 -4.92 4.69
N GLY A 208 10.16 -3.85 5.44
CA GLY A 208 10.92 -2.71 4.95
C GLY A 208 10.93 -1.50 5.89
N THR A 209 11.49 -0.41 5.42
CA THR A 209 11.66 0.84 6.18
C THR A 209 11.08 2.02 5.43
N PHE A 210 11.20 3.21 6.00
CA PHE A 210 10.80 4.45 5.34
C PHE A 210 11.97 5.12 4.61
N GLY A 211 11.67 6.04 3.72
CA GLY A 211 12.64 6.93 3.08
C GLY A 211 12.42 8.39 3.47
N LEU A 212 13.30 9.30 3.03
CA LEU A 212 13.15 10.75 3.22
C LEU A 212 11.80 11.29 2.71
N SER A 213 11.24 10.67 1.67
CA SER A 213 9.91 11.03 1.16
C SER A 213 8.75 10.47 1.98
N THR A 214 9.03 9.83 3.13
CA THR A 214 8.03 9.09 3.93
C THR A 214 7.35 7.93 3.17
N ASN A 215 7.85 7.56 1.99
CA ASN A 215 7.42 6.36 1.30
C ASN A 215 8.05 5.13 1.95
N PHE A 216 7.31 4.03 1.92
CA PHE A 216 7.80 2.74 2.36
C PHE A 216 8.78 2.18 1.32
N ILE A 217 9.90 1.63 1.76
CA ILE A 217 10.90 0.97 0.93
C ILE A 217 10.99 -0.49 1.40
N SER A 218 10.57 -1.40 0.56
CA SER A 218 10.70 -2.85 0.78
C SER A 218 11.97 -3.40 0.16
N LYS A 219 12.23 -4.69 0.31
CA LYS A 219 13.29 -5.41 -0.43
C LYS A 219 13.07 -5.37 -1.96
N ALA A 220 11.83 -5.14 -2.41
CA ALA A 220 11.48 -4.94 -3.82
C ALA A 220 11.37 -3.44 -4.21
N GLY A 221 11.94 -2.54 -3.42
CA GLY A 221 11.91 -1.09 -3.65
C GLY A 221 10.70 -0.39 -3.07
N CYS A 222 10.47 0.87 -3.48
CA CYS A 222 9.43 1.72 -2.91
C CYS A 222 8.20 1.90 -3.82
N ALA A 223 8.27 1.50 -5.09
CA ALA A 223 7.14 1.63 -6.02
C ALA A 223 6.19 0.45 -5.84
N GLY A 224 5.16 0.58 -5.02
CA GLY A 224 4.22 -0.50 -4.75
C GLY A 224 3.12 -0.14 -3.75
N ARG A 225 2.39 -1.17 -3.35
CA ARG A 225 1.26 -1.11 -2.41
C ARG A 225 1.44 -2.12 -1.29
N LEU A 226 0.70 -1.92 -0.22
CA LEU A 226 0.73 -2.78 0.96
C LEU A 226 -0.67 -3.24 1.32
N ILE A 227 -0.77 -4.46 1.84
CA ILE A 227 -1.94 -5.03 2.51
C ILE A 227 -1.45 -5.98 3.59
N SER A 228 -2.21 -6.17 4.66
CA SER A 228 -1.84 -7.07 5.74
C SER A 228 -3.00 -7.94 6.20
N ILE A 229 -2.67 -9.06 6.81
CA ILE A 229 -3.57 -10.03 7.38
C ILE A 229 -3.18 -10.26 8.85
N VAL A 230 -4.16 -10.26 9.73
CA VAL A 230 -4.03 -10.66 11.14
C VAL A 230 -4.60 -12.05 11.29
N THR A 231 -3.87 -12.99 11.93
CA THR A 231 -4.24 -14.40 11.99
C THR A 231 -3.80 -15.05 13.31
N ASP A 232 -4.47 -16.14 13.70
CA ASP A 232 -4.03 -17.03 14.79
C ASP A 232 -3.05 -18.12 14.31
N TRP A 233 -2.61 -18.06 13.05
CA TRP A 233 -1.55 -18.93 12.54
C TRP A 233 -0.28 -18.74 13.37
N ASP A 234 0.12 -19.84 14.06
CA ASP A 234 1.32 -19.88 14.89
C ASP A 234 2.53 -20.22 14.02
N VAL A 235 3.27 -19.20 13.64
CA VAL A 235 4.42 -19.30 12.74
C VAL A 235 5.57 -18.45 13.25
N GLU A 236 6.81 -18.91 13.05
CA GLU A 236 8.01 -18.17 13.45
C GLU A 236 8.06 -16.80 12.75
N PRO A 237 8.22 -15.71 13.50
CA PRO A 237 8.35 -14.37 12.92
C PRO A 237 9.64 -14.20 12.11
N ASP A 238 9.59 -13.31 11.14
CA ASP A 238 10.79 -12.90 10.41
C ASP A 238 11.71 -12.01 11.24
N GLU A 239 13.00 -12.22 11.09
CA GLU A 239 14.01 -11.30 11.61
C GLU A 239 14.08 -10.03 10.75
N ARG A 240 14.14 -8.89 11.42
CA ARG A 240 14.41 -7.61 10.77
C ARG A 240 15.91 -7.49 10.47
N ASP A 241 16.24 -7.07 9.27
CA ASP A 241 17.62 -6.82 8.84
C ASP A 241 17.99 -5.32 8.88
N TYR A 242 17.30 -4.56 9.74
CA TYR A 242 17.50 -3.12 10.00
C TYR A 242 17.16 -2.76 11.45
N ASP A 243 17.89 -1.79 11.98
CA ASP A 243 17.68 -1.25 13.34
C ASP A 243 17.00 0.13 13.31
N ASP A 244 17.11 0.84 12.20
CA ASP A 244 16.64 2.21 12.00
C ASP A 244 15.47 2.22 10.99
N TRP A 245 14.48 3.07 11.26
CA TRP A 245 13.33 3.27 10.39
C TRP A 245 13.66 3.87 9.01
N LEU A 246 14.87 4.37 8.79
CA LEU A 246 15.45 4.75 7.49
C LEU A 246 16.48 3.73 6.96
N GLY A 247 16.61 2.54 7.54
CA GLY A 247 17.66 1.59 7.23
C GLY A 247 17.81 1.18 5.76
N TYR A 248 16.75 1.31 4.97
CA TYR A 248 16.77 1.07 3.52
C TYR A 248 16.97 2.35 2.70
N CYS A 249 17.16 3.50 3.33
CA CYS A 249 17.32 4.79 2.68
C CYS A 249 18.73 5.35 2.91
N ASN A 250 19.52 5.50 1.87
CA ASN A 250 20.84 6.16 1.93
C ASN A 250 20.79 7.70 1.94
N ARG A 251 19.60 8.28 2.05
CA ARG A 251 19.37 9.73 2.12
C ARG A 251 19.88 10.52 0.90
N CYS A 252 19.90 9.91 -0.29
CA CYS A 252 20.44 10.54 -1.51
C CYS A 252 19.65 11.78 -2.00
N GLY A 253 18.45 12.04 -1.50
CA GLY A 253 17.65 13.21 -1.86
C GLY A 253 16.93 13.14 -3.23
N SER A 254 17.12 12.10 -4.03
CA SER A 254 16.54 12.00 -5.39
C SER A 254 15.00 12.14 -5.39
N CYS A 255 14.32 11.55 -4.39
CA CYS A 255 12.87 11.68 -4.24
C CYS A 255 12.41 13.12 -3.94
N ILE A 256 13.26 13.93 -3.28
CA ILE A 256 13.01 15.34 -2.98
C ILE A 256 13.17 16.16 -4.25
N LEU A 257 14.26 15.96 -4.98
CA LEU A 257 14.54 16.67 -6.25
C LEU A 257 13.45 16.40 -7.29
N ARG A 258 12.97 15.16 -7.36
CA ARG A 258 11.95 14.76 -8.32
C ARG A 258 10.53 15.24 -7.95
N CYS A 259 10.32 15.75 -6.73
CA CYS A 259 9.02 16.24 -6.26
C CYS A 259 8.70 17.62 -6.81
N GLN A 260 7.88 17.73 -7.84
CA GLN A 260 7.45 19.00 -8.42
C GLN A 260 6.59 19.82 -7.46
N ALA A 261 5.88 19.18 -6.54
CA ALA A 261 5.12 19.85 -5.48
C ALA A 261 6.03 20.50 -4.42
N LYS A 262 7.34 20.19 -4.41
CA LYS A 262 8.26 20.58 -3.33
C LYS A 262 7.72 20.26 -1.93
N ALA A 263 7.08 19.07 -1.82
CA ALA A 263 6.36 18.64 -0.63
C ALA A 263 7.23 17.81 0.34
N HIS A 264 8.50 17.58 0.03
CA HIS A 264 9.45 16.89 0.91
C HIS A 264 10.55 17.82 1.39
N TYR A 265 11.04 17.58 2.59
CA TYR A 265 12.08 18.36 3.24
C TYR A 265 13.43 17.66 3.12
N SER A 266 14.52 18.43 2.97
CA SER A 266 15.87 17.88 2.82
C SER A 266 16.53 17.55 4.17
N ASP A 267 16.10 18.22 5.22
CA ASP A 267 16.65 18.15 6.58
C ASP A 267 15.92 17.17 7.49
N LYS A 268 14.73 16.76 7.11
CA LYS A 268 13.89 15.85 7.90
C LYS A 268 12.98 15.00 7.02
N PRO A 269 12.71 13.76 7.39
CA PRO A 269 11.80 12.88 6.69
C PRO A 269 10.34 13.24 7.02
N LEU A 270 9.88 14.30 6.42
CA LEU A 270 8.54 14.86 6.57
C LEU A 270 7.97 15.17 5.19
N LYS A 271 6.65 15.11 5.09
CA LYS A 271 5.92 15.43 3.88
C LYS A 271 4.87 16.50 4.15
N ASP A 272 4.92 17.59 3.39
CA ASP A 272 3.83 18.55 3.32
C ASP A 272 2.68 17.97 2.49
N HIS A 273 1.70 17.43 3.16
CA HIS A 273 0.57 16.77 2.52
C HIS A 273 -0.34 17.77 1.78
N ALA A 274 -0.44 19.01 2.25
CA ALA A 274 -1.26 20.03 1.60
C ALA A 274 -0.67 20.37 0.22
N ARG A 275 0.63 20.65 0.14
CA ARG A 275 1.33 20.87 -1.15
C ARG A 275 1.23 19.67 -2.06
N CYS A 276 1.47 18.47 -1.54
CA CYS A 276 1.36 17.24 -2.31
C CYS A 276 -0.06 17.04 -2.88
N SER A 277 -1.08 17.23 -2.06
CA SER A 277 -2.48 17.05 -2.45
C SER A 277 -2.93 18.10 -3.48
N ALA A 278 -2.57 19.36 -3.28
CA ALA A 278 -2.87 20.44 -4.22
C ALA A 278 -2.24 20.19 -5.60
N TYR A 279 -0.95 19.80 -5.63
CA TYR A 279 -0.28 19.48 -6.89
C TYR A 279 -0.91 18.25 -7.57
N MET A 280 -1.16 17.18 -6.82
CA MET A 280 -1.81 15.97 -7.32
C MET A 280 -3.19 16.27 -7.90
N GLY A 281 -4.00 17.07 -7.22
CA GLY A 281 -5.31 17.52 -7.70
C GLY A 281 -5.23 18.23 -9.06
N LYS A 282 -4.22 19.11 -9.23
CA LYS A 282 -3.99 19.83 -10.49
C LYS A 282 -3.58 18.90 -11.63
N VAL A 283 -2.54 18.07 -11.42
CA VAL A 283 -1.96 17.26 -12.51
C VAL A 283 -2.79 16.04 -12.86
N CYS A 284 -3.63 15.55 -11.94
CA CYS A 284 -4.53 14.43 -12.20
C CYS A 284 -5.93 14.87 -12.67
N GLN A 285 -6.21 16.17 -12.71
CA GLN A 285 -7.53 16.66 -13.13
C GLN A 285 -7.98 16.12 -14.50
N PRO A 286 -7.13 16.04 -15.54
CA PRO A 286 -7.53 15.47 -16.82
C PRO A 286 -7.81 13.96 -16.81
N PHE A 287 -7.39 13.26 -15.76
CA PHE A 287 -7.47 11.80 -15.65
C PHE A 287 -8.54 11.33 -14.65
N GLN A 288 -9.32 12.27 -14.11
CA GLN A 288 -10.37 11.90 -13.16
C GLN A 288 -11.25 10.79 -13.71
N PRO A 289 -11.60 9.80 -12.89
CA PRO A 289 -11.44 9.72 -11.42
C PRO A 289 -10.08 9.21 -10.93
N ARG A 290 -9.17 8.86 -11.83
CA ARG A 290 -7.86 8.32 -11.47
C ARG A 290 -6.95 9.40 -10.92
N TYR A 291 -6.17 9.05 -9.92
CA TYR A 291 -5.28 9.98 -9.22
C TYR A 291 -4.02 9.29 -8.71
N GLY A 292 -2.94 10.07 -8.53
CA GLY A 292 -1.69 9.60 -7.94
C GLY A 292 -0.49 10.07 -8.76
N CYS A 293 0.40 10.86 -8.16
CA CYS A 293 1.55 11.42 -8.88
C CYS A 293 2.71 10.41 -9.02
N GLY A 294 3.10 9.76 -7.90
CA GLY A 294 4.15 8.73 -7.90
C GLY A 294 5.59 9.19 -8.22
N LYS A 295 5.85 10.48 -8.47
CA LYS A 295 7.18 10.97 -8.85
C LYS A 295 8.25 10.75 -7.77
N CYS A 296 7.86 10.71 -6.51
CA CYS A 296 8.77 10.36 -5.40
C CYS A 296 8.97 8.84 -5.21
N GLN A 297 8.42 8.01 -6.11
CA GLN A 297 8.55 6.54 -6.10
C GLN A 297 9.07 5.98 -7.44
N SER A 298 9.25 6.82 -8.48
CA SER A 298 9.72 6.44 -9.81
C SER A 298 10.81 7.38 -10.28
N GLY A 299 11.80 6.87 -11.05
CA GLY A 299 12.97 7.64 -11.48
C GLY A 299 13.92 7.97 -10.33
N ILE A 300 13.96 7.13 -9.31
CA ILE A 300 14.81 7.28 -8.11
C ILE A 300 15.54 5.96 -7.82
N PRO A 301 16.71 5.99 -7.15
CA PRO A 301 17.52 4.78 -6.96
C PRO A 301 16.81 3.64 -6.21
N CYS A 302 15.92 3.98 -5.27
CA CYS A 302 15.21 2.98 -4.46
C CYS A 302 13.87 2.50 -5.04
N GLU A 303 13.60 2.74 -6.32
CA GLU A 303 12.32 2.37 -6.94
C GLU A 303 12.10 0.84 -7.01
N TYR A 304 13.19 0.06 -7.21
CA TYR A 304 13.14 -1.41 -7.35
C TYR A 304 13.96 -2.17 -6.31
N THR A 305 14.75 -1.48 -5.49
CA THR A 305 15.63 -2.10 -4.51
C THR A 305 15.94 -1.14 -3.38
N PRO A 306 16.18 -1.61 -2.14
CA PRO A 306 16.60 -0.72 -1.07
C PRO A 306 17.99 -0.13 -1.34
N MET A 307 18.21 1.09 -0.89
CA MET A 307 19.48 1.80 -0.99
C MET A 307 20.05 2.03 0.41
N ARG A 308 20.68 1.01 0.98
CA ARG A 308 21.27 1.11 2.32
C ARG A 308 22.41 2.12 2.35
N ALA A 309 22.58 2.82 3.46
CA ALA A 309 23.82 3.55 3.73
C ALA A 309 24.97 2.53 3.80
N LYS A 310 26.10 2.90 3.19
CA LYS A 310 27.33 2.10 3.25
C LYS A 310 27.97 2.26 4.64
#